data_9701e199ab66e4f92682e25c9a2f88eb
#
_entry.id   9701e199ab66e4f92682e25c9a2f88eb
#
_cell.length_a   1.000
_cell.length_b   1.000
_cell.length_c   1.000
_cell.angle_alpha   90.00
_cell.angle_beta   90.00
_cell.angle_gamma   90.00
#
_symmetry.space_group_name_H-M   'P 1'
#
loop_
_entity.id
_entity.type
_entity.pdbx_description
1 polymer ?
#
loop_
_entity_poly.entity_id
_entity_poly.type
_entity_poly.pdbx_seq_one_letter_code
_entity_poly.pdbx_strand_id
1 'polypeptide(L)'
;LQANQNKLDTINESIKKYNNALAMCREGHEDMAAIRLKKILSQNPKLIKGYHLLALIQMKNQEWNKARRTLKKAARIDKTNTTTLRFLREVDEQTGVTTKIEKKRKGLFGNEKAENDNISGEIVVRPSSYKERSRVSLFFTMVLGFAAGAAAFWLLVLPAVKQDIYR
;
A
#
# COMPACT_ATOMS: atom_id res chain seq x y z
N LEU A 1 -11.70 -40.72 -15.69
CA LEU A 1 -11.80 -40.74 -14.21
C LEU A 1 -10.42 -40.60 -13.54
N GLN A 2 -9.40 -41.35 -13.96
CA GLN A 2 -8.03 -41.32 -13.39
C GLN A 2 -7.34 -39.96 -13.43
N ALA A 3 -7.48 -39.19 -14.52
CA ALA A 3 -6.87 -37.87 -14.67
C ALA A 3 -7.42 -36.83 -13.64
N ASN A 4 -8.71 -36.94 -13.29
CA ASN A 4 -9.32 -36.07 -12.28
C ASN A 4 -8.86 -36.45 -10.87
N GLN A 5 -8.65 -37.77 -10.62
CA GLN A 5 -8.16 -38.26 -9.34
C GLN A 5 -6.73 -37.76 -9.06
N ASN A 6 -5.84 -37.92 -10.03
CA ASN A 6 -4.45 -37.41 -9.92
C ASN A 6 -4.40 -35.90 -9.67
N LYS A 7 -5.33 -35.14 -10.27
CA LYS A 7 -5.43 -33.70 -10.03
C LYS A 7 -5.89 -33.34 -8.61
N LEU A 8 -6.87 -34.11 -8.09
CA LEU A 8 -7.34 -33.98 -6.72
C LEU A 8 -6.23 -34.28 -5.71
N ASP A 9 -5.50 -35.37 -5.94
CA ASP A 9 -4.39 -35.78 -5.07
C ASP A 9 -3.28 -34.71 -5.03
N THR A 10 -2.94 -34.14 -6.17
CA THR A 10 -1.97 -33.03 -6.25
C THR A 10 -2.44 -31.78 -5.48
N ILE A 11 -3.73 -31.48 -5.56
CA ILE A 11 -4.31 -30.34 -4.81
C ILE A 11 -4.28 -30.64 -3.32
N ASN A 12 -4.71 -31.83 -2.90
CA ASN A 12 -4.73 -32.25 -1.49
C ASN A 12 -3.31 -32.23 -0.89
N GLU A 13 -2.33 -32.72 -1.65
CA GLU A 13 -0.93 -32.67 -1.23
C GLU A 13 -0.44 -31.24 -1.06
N SER A 14 -0.80 -30.34 -1.97
CA SER A 14 -0.45 -28.93 -1.88
C SER A 14 -1.08 -28.24 -0.65
N ILE A 15 -2.33 -28.59 -0.33
CA ILE A 15 -3.02 -28.11 0.88
C ILE A 15 -2.33 -28.63 2.14
N LYS A 16 -1.97 -29.91 2.19
CA LYS A 16 -1.25 -30.51 3.32
C LYS A 16 0.10 -29.84 3.55
N LYS A 17 0.85 -29.62 2.48
CA LYS A 17 2.14 -28.90 2.53
C LYS A 17 1.96 -27.45 2.99
N TYR A 18 0.90 -26.77 2.54
CA TYR A 18 0.56 -25.41 2.98
C TYR A 18 0.24 -25.36 4.48
N ASN A 19 -0.59 -26.27 4.97
CA ASN A 19 -0.94 -26.33 6.39
C ASN A 19 0.29 -26.61 7.26
N ASN A 20 1.22 -27.44 6.80
CA ASN A 20 2.50 -27.67 7.49
C ASN A 20 3.34 -26.36 7.53
N ALA A 21 3.44 -25.62 6.43
CA ALA A 21 4.14 -24.33 6.42
C ALA A 21 3.47 -23.31 7.35
N LEU A 22 2.14 -23.32 7.45
CA LEU A 22 1.41 -22.46 8.39
C LEU A 22 1.69 -22.85 9.85
N ALA A 23 1.76 -24.15 10.18
CA ALA A 23 2.15 -24.63 11.51
C ALA A 23 3.56 -24.15 11.87
N MET A 24 4.52 -24.29 10.95
CA MET A 24 5.89 -23.79 11.15
C MET A 24 5.95 -22.28 11.44
N CYS A 25 5.09 -21.49 10.79
CA CYS A 25 4.99 -20.06 11.11
C CYS A 25 4.50 -19.81 12.54
N ARG A 26 3.56 -20.61 13.03
CA ARG A 26 3.04 -20.52 14.41
C ARG A 26 4.09 -20.92 15.44
N GLU A 27 4.97 -21.82 15.09
CA GLU A 27 6.08 -22.29 15.93
C GLU A 27 7.31 -21.33 15.87
N GLY A 28 7.25 -20.27 15.07
CA GLY A 28 8.33 -19.31 14.93
C GLY A 28 9.41 -19.67 13.89
N HIS A 29 9.20 -20.75 13.13
CA HIS A 29 10.12 -21.22 12.06
C HIS A 29 9.78 -20.61 10.70
N GLU A 30 9.71 -19.29 10.62
CA GLU A 30 9.21 -18.55 9.45
C GLU A 30 10.10 -18.69 8.22
N ASP A 31 11.42 -18.74 8.40
CA ASP A 31 12.36 -18.93 7.29
C ASP A 31 12.18 -20.27 6.60
N MET A 32 12.01 -21.34 7.38
CA MET A 32 11.73 -22.66 6.86
C MET A 32 10.37 -22.74 6.18
N ALA A 33 9.36 -22.07 6.76
CA ALA A 33 8.05 -21.93 6.15
C ALA A 33 8.12 -21.20 4.79
N ALA A 34 8.88 -20.11 4.69
CA ALA A 34 9.07 -19.37 3.45
C ALA A 34 9.74 -20.22 2.36
N ILE A 35 10.74 -21.03 2.70
CA ILE A 35 11.38 -21.96 1.76
C ILE A 35 10.37 -23.00 1.25
N ARG A 36 9.59 -23.61 2.16
CA ARG A 36 8.55 -24.57 1.81
C ARG A 36 7.46 -23.96 0.94
N LEU A 37 7.01 -22.75 1.27
CA LEU A 37 6.01 -22.04 0.48
C LEU A 37 6.51 -21.76 -0.95
N LYS A 38 7.74 -21.34 -1.13
CA LYS A 38 8.33 -21.16 -2.47
C LYS A 38 8.31 -22.45 -3.28
N LYS A 39 8.63 -23.60 -2.65
CA LYS A 39 8.57 -24.93 -3.28
C LYS A 39 7.13 -25.31 -3.63
N ILE A 40 6.16 -25.06 -2.76
CA ILE A 40 4.74 -25.34 -3.04
C ILE A 40 4.25 -24.47 -4.21
N LEU A 41 4.60 -23.18 -4.22
CA LEU A 41 4.19 -22.24 -5.26
C LEU A 41 4.84 -22.53 -6.63
N SER A 42 6.02 -23.15 -6.67
CA SER A 42 6.60 -23.64 -7.93
C SER A 42 5.83 -24.84 -8.50
N GLN A 43 5.28 -25.71 -7.65
CA GLN A 43 4.47 -26.86 -8.03
C GLN A 43 3.01 -26.49 -8.31
N ASN A 44 2.46 -25.56 -7.53
CA ASN A 44 1.09 -25.08 -7.67
C ASN A 44 1.05 -23.54 -7.71
N PRO A 45 1.33 -22.93 -8.88
CA PRO A 45 1.41 -21.48 -9.02
C PRO A 45 0.07 -20.75 -8.88
N LYS A 46 -1.07 -21.47 -8.81
CA LYS A 46 -2.40 -20.88 -8.61
C LYS A 46 -2.84 -20.82 -7.15
N LEU A 47 -2.02 -21.29 -6.20
CA LEU A 47 -2.35 -21.30 -4.78
C LEU A 47 -2.22 -19.89 -4.17
N ILE A 48 -3.27 -19.07 -4.29
CA ILE A 48 -3.29 -17.67 -3.80
C ILE A 48 -2.97 -17.57 -2.31
N LYS A 49 -3.54 -18.45 -1.47
CA LYS A 49 -3.26 -18.49 -0.02
C LYS A 49 -1.77 -18.69 0.29
N GLY A 50 -1.04 -19.42 -0.55
CA GLY A 50 0.41 -19.59 -0.41
C GLY A 50 1.18 -18.31 -0.65
N TYR A 51 0.76 -17.50 -1.63
CA TYR A 51 1.34 -16.16 -1.86
C TYR A 51 1.02 -15.21 -0.71
N HIS A 52 -0.18 -15.26 -0.15
CA HIS A 52 -0.55 -14.42 1.00
C HIS A 52 0.34 -14.74 2.21
N LEU A 53 0.48 -16.03 2.57
CA LEU A 53 1.31 -16.41 3.71
C LEU A 53 2.79 -16.06 3.49
N LEU A 54 3.33 -16.28 2.29
CA LEU A 54 4.70 -15.89 1.96
C LEU A 54 4.90 -14.37 2.03
N ALA A 55 3.92 -13.60 1.56
CA ALA A 55 3.97 -12.14 1.65
C ALA A 55 3.92 -11.66 3.10
N LEU A 56 3.08 -12.25 3.95
CA LEU A 56 3.01 -11.91 5.37
C LEU A 56 4.34 -12.16 6.09
N ILE A 57 5.02 -13.28 5.81
CA ILE A 57 6.37 -13.55 6.34
C ILE A 57 7.34 -12.46 5.88
N GLN A 58 7.31 -12.10 4.60
CA GLN A 58 8.17 -11.06 4.03
C GLN A 58 7.87 -9.67 4.62
N MET A 59 6.60 -9.35 4.88
CA MET A 59 6.19 -8.11 5.55
C MET A 59 6.68 -8.07 6.99
N LYS A 60 6.55 -9.17 7.74
CA LYS A 60 7.06 -9.29 9.11
C LYS A 60 8.58 -9.06 9.15
N ASN A 61 9.31 -9.58 8.18
CA ASN A 61 10.76 -9.40 8.05
C ASN A 61 11.14 -8.04 7.43
N GLN A 62 10.18 -7.12 7.25
CA GLN A 62 10.37 -5.80 6.63
C GLN A 62 10.90 -5.86 5.18
N GLU A 63 10.77 -7.00 4.53
CA GLU A 63 11.15 -7.22 3.13
C GLU A 63 10.07 -6.72 2.16
N TRP A 64 9.65 -5.46 2.30
CA TRP A 64 8.50 -4.86 1.61
C TRP A 64 8.52 -5.04 0.08
N ASN A 65 9.68 -4.87 -0.55
CA ASN A 65 9.84 -5.03 -1.98
C ASN A 65 9.62 -6.48 -2.45
N LYS A 66 10.01 -7.48 -1.63
CA LYS A 66 9.75 -8.88 -1.92
C LYS A 66 8.28 -9.21 -1.73
N ALA A 67 7.68 -8.74 -0.63
CA ALA A 67 6.25 -8.89 -0.36
C ALA A 67 5.41 -8.32 -1.50
N ARG A 68 5.73 -7.12 -1.98
CA ARG A 68 5.06 -6.50 -3.13
C ARG A 68 5.12 -7.36 -4.40
N ARG A 69 6.29 -7.91 -4.72
CA ARG A 69 6.45 -8.82 -5.89
C ARG A 69 5.64 -10.10 -5.74
N THR A 70 5.61 -10.66 -4.53
CA THR A 70 4.84 -11.86 -4.19
C THR A 70 3.34 -11.60 -4.33
N LEU A 71 2.83 -10.48 -3.80
CA LEU A 71 1.44 -10.10 -3.90
C LEU A 71 1.00 -9.74 -5.34
N LYS A 72 1.88 -9.14 -6.13
CA LYS A 72 1.61 -8.92 -7.56
C LYS A 72 1.42 -10.23 -8.33
N LYS A 73 2.12 -11.31 -7.94
CA LYS A 73 1.87 -12.64 -8.53
C LYS A 73 0.48 -13.16 -8.15
N ALA A 74 0.06 -13.02 -6.89
CA ALA A 74 -1.29 -13.38 -6.46
C ALA A 74 -2.37 -12.58 -7.20
N ALA A 75 -2.17 -11.27 -7.37
CA ALA A 75 -3.09 -10.39 -8.09
C ALA A 75 -3.20 -10.70 -9.59
N ARG A 76 -2.19 -11.30 -10.20
CA ARG A 76 -2.30 -11.80 -11.60
C ARG A 76 -3.19 -13.04 -11.72
N ILE A 77 -3.30 -13.83 -10.67
CA ILE A 77 -4.15 -15.03 -10.63
C ILE A 77 -5.61 -14.62 -10.41
N ASP A 78 -5.85 -13.74 -9.44
CA ASP A 78 -7.17 -13.20 -9.12
C ASP A 78 -7.05 -11.69 -8.84
N LYS A 79 -7.49 -10.89 -9.82
CA LYS A 79 -7.42 -9.42 -9.78
C LYS A 79 -8.41 -8.80 -8.80
N THR A 80 -9.45 -9.55 -8.44
CA THR A 80 -10.54 -9.09 -7.59
C THR A 80 -10.39 -9.50 -6.12
N ASN A 81 -9.37 -10.28 -5.81
CA ASN A 81 -9.15 -10.79 -4.46
C ASN A 81 -8.89 -9.65 -3.46
N THR A 82 -9.89 -9.39 -2.62
CA THR A 82 -9.87 -8.29 -1.65
C THR A 82 -8.71 -8.37 -0.66
N THR A 83 -8.33 -9.58 -0.23
CA THR A 83 -7.20 -9.80 0.68
C THR A 83 -5.87 -9.43 0.00
N THR A 84 -5.68 -9.84 -1.26
CA THR A 84 -4.49 -9.48 -2.04
C THR A 84 -4.39 -7.97 -2.20
N LEU A 85 -5.50 -7.31 -2.53
CA LEU A 85 -5.54 -5.87 -2.74
C LEU A 85 -5.28 -5.09 -1.44
N ARG A 86 -5.79 -5.58 -0.31
CA ARG A 86 -5.53 -5.00 1.01
C ARG A 86 -4.04 -5.08 1.37
N PHE A 87 -3.43 -6.24 1.22
CA PHE A 87 -2.00 -6.42 1.50
C PHE A 87 -1.12 -5.60 0.56
N LEU A 88 -1.49 -5.48 -0.74
CA LEU A 88 -0.76 -4.61 -1.66
C LEU A 88 -0.80 -3.15 -1.23
N ARG A 89 -1.96 -2.66 -0.77
CA ARG A 89 -2.10 -1.30 -0.25
C ARG A 89 -1.18 -1.07 0.95
N GLU A 90 -1.22 -1.98 1.91
CA GLU A 90 -0.37 -1.91 3.11
C GLU A 90 1.12 -1.87 2.74
N VAL A 91 1.57 -2.72 1.84
CA VAL A 91 2.95 -2.73 1.35
C VAL A 91 3.29 -1.45 0.57
N ASP A 92 2.38 -0.94 -0.25
CA ASP A 92 2.58 0.29 -1.03
C ASP A 92 2.66 1.52 -0.11
N GLU A 93 1.89 1.57 0.97
CA GLU A 93 1.97 2.59 2.02
C GLU A 93 3.34 2.59 2.70
N GLN A 94 3.85 1.41 3.06
CA GLN A 94 5.17 1.26 3.69
C GLN A 94 6.34 1.61 2.74
N THR A 95 6.18 1.33 1.46
CA THR A 95 7.23 1.61 0.46
C THR A 95 7.17 3.02 -0.14
N GLY A 96 6.15 3.82 0.20
CA GLY A 96 5.95 5.16 -0.34
C GLY A 96 5.60 5.20 -1.84
N VAL A 97 5.23 4.07 -2.43
CA VAL A 97 4.93 3.97 -3.87
C VAL A 97 3.64 4.70 -4.24
N THR A 98 2.69 4.78 -3.32
CA THR A 98 1.43 5.53 -3.47
C THR A 98 1.64 7.01 -3.80
N THR A 99 2.69 7.61 -3.24
CA THR A 99 3.02 9.02 -3.52
C THR A 99 3.50 9.27 -4.94
N LYS A 100 4.07 8.26 -5.62
CA LYS A 100 4.51 8.39 -7.03
C LYS A 100 3.33 8.30 -8.01
N ILE A 101 2.31 7.50 -7.71
CA ILE A 101 1.12 7.34 -8.57
C ILE A 101 0.24 8.59 -8.51
N GLU A 102 0.07 9.20 -7.33
CA GLU A 102 -0.66 10.47 -7.20
C GLU A 102 0.07 11.64 -7.88
N LYS A 103 1.41 11.71 -7.80
CA LYS A 103 2.21 12.71 -8.50
C LYS A 103 2.13 12.57 -10.02
N LYS A 104 2.08 11.33 -10.56
CA LYS A 104 1.96 11.07 -11.99
C LYS A 104 0.57 11.45 -12.53
N ARG A 105 -0.49 11.35 -11.71
CA ARG A 105 -1.86 11.78 -12.09
C ARG A 105 -2.03 13.31 -12.14
N LYS A 106 -1.32 14.07 -11.31
CA LYS A 106 -1.35 15.56 -11.37
C LYS A 106 -0.65 16.14 -12.59
N GLY A 107 0.26 15.37 -13.22
CA GLY A 107 0.96 15.78 -14.45
C GLY A 107 0.24 15.44 -15.75
N LEU A 108 -0.87 14.68 -15.73
CA LEU A 108 -1.51 14.11 -16.92
C LEU A 108 -2.78 14.84 -17.38
N PHE A 109 -3.04 16.05 -16.91
CA PHE A 109 -4.05 16.94 -17.49
C PHE A 109 -3.41 18.08 -18.29
N GLY A 110 -2.37 17.74 -19.05
CA GLY A 110 -1.69 18.66 -19.97
C GLY A 110 -1.16 17.90 -21.17
N ASN A 111 -1.99 17.87 -22.22
CA ASN A 111 -1.68 17.65 -23.64
C ASN A 111 -1.11 16.31 -24.10
N GLU A 112 -1.88 15.71 -25.03
CA GLU A 112 -1.58 14.55 -25.85
C GLU A 112 -0.26 14.69 -26.62
N LYS A 113 0.55 13.62 -26.60
CA LYS A 113 1.01 12.95 -27.81
C LYS A 113 1.50 11.55 -27.49
N ALA A 114 1.01 10.62 -28.28
CA ALA A 114 1.31 9.20 -28.24
C ALA A 114 2.80 8.93 -28.43
N GLU A 115 3.35 8.02 -27.61
CA GLU A 115 4.29 7.04 -28.12
C GLU A 115 4.30 5.80 -27.23
N ASN A 116 4.22 4.71 -27.92
CA ASN A 116 4.08 3.32 -27.58
C ASN A 116 5.28 2.85 -26.77
N ASP A 117 5.06 2.30 -25.54
CA ASP A 117 5.99 1.31 -25.01
C ASP A 117 5.35 0.46 -23.91
N ASN A 118 5.27 -0.84 -24.21
CA ASN A 118 5.26 -2.02 -23.36
C ASN A 118 4.53 -1.96 -22.01
N ILE A 119 3.33 -2.42 -22.09
CA ILE A 119 2.35 -2.70 -21.05
C ILE A 119 2.88 -3.72 -20.05
N SER A 120 3.40 -3.24 -18.95
CA SER A 120 3.25 -3.92 -17.67
C SER A 120 1.87 -3.56 -17.14
N GLY A 121 0.90 -4.48 -17.31
CA GLY A 121 -0.48 -4.29 -16.89
C GLY A 121 -0.59 -3.87 -15.41
N GLU A 122 -0.70 -2.58 -15.17
CA GLU A 122 -0.85 -1.99 -13.86
C GLU A 122 -2.31 -2.10 -13.44
N ILE A 123 -2.56 -2.91 -12.41
CA ILE A 123 -3.89 -3.08 -11.83
C ILE A 123 -4.25 -1.76 -11.14
N VAL A 124 -5.09 -0.96 -11.79
CA VAL A 124 -5.62 0.28 -11.21
C VAL A 124 -6.69 -0.08 -10.19
N VAL A 125 -6.30 -0.19 -8.94
CA VAL A 125 -7.24 -0.20 -7.82
C VAL A 125 -7.62 1.24 -7.55
N ARG A 126 -8.90 1.61 -7.79
CA ARG A 126 -9.44 2.90 -7.36
C ARG A 126 -9.54 2.89 -5.83
N PRO A 127 -8.78 3.69 -5.09
CA PRO A 127 -9.07 3.89 -3.67
C PRO A 127 -10.38 4.69 -3.58
N SER A 128 -11.31 4.20 -2.76
CA SER A 128 -12.42 5.03 -2.30
C SER A 128 -11.85 6.31 -1.71
N SER A 129 -12.31 7.46 -2.20
CA SER A 129 -11.80 8.77 -1.82
C SER A 129 -12.17 9.10 -0.37
N TYR A 130 -11.39 8.61 0.58
CA TYR A 130 -11.29 9.22 1.88
C TYR A 130 -10.15 10.26 1.77
N LYS A 131 -10.51 11.49 1.48
CA LYS A 131 -9.60 12.62 1.45
C LYS A 131 -9.31 12.98 2.90
N GLU A 132 -8.30 12.36 3.48
CA GLU A 132 -7.72 12.79 4.73
C GLU A 132 -7.19 14.22 4.52
N ARG A 133 -7.90 15.18 5.08
CA ARG A 133 -7.56 16.60 5.00
C ARG A 133 -6.23 16.75 5.74
N SER A 134 -5.18 16.99 4.97
CA SER A 134 -3.83 17.20 5.47
C SER A 134 -3.86 18.16 6.67
N ARG A 135 -3.42 17.70 7.84
CA ARG A 135 -3.30 18.51 9.07
C ARG A 135 -2.39 19.73 8.88
N VAL A 136 -1.54 19.71 7.87
CA VAL A 136 -0.65 20.80 7.46
C VAL A 136 -1.43 22.03 7.00
N SER A 137 -2.57 21.87 6.30
CA SER A 137 -3.42 22.99 5.86
C SER A 137 -4.07 23.73 7.04
N LEU A 138 -4.45 23.01 8.10
CA LEU A 138 -5.00 23.59 9.33
C LEU A 138 -3.95 24.41 10.08
N PHE A 139 -2.69 23.95 10.09
CA PHE A 139 -1.59 24.67 10.74
C PHE A 139 -1.28 26.00 10.03
N PHE A 140 -1.25 26.01 8.70
CA PHE A 140 -1.03 27.21 7.92
C PHE A 140 -2.14 28.25 8.07
N THR A 141 -3.40 27.83 8.13
CA THR A 141 -4.52 28.77 8.36
C THR A 141 -4.50 29.37 9.76
N MET A 142 -4.08 28.59 10.76
CA MET A 142 -3.93 29.08 12.13
C MET A 142 -2.79 30.12 12.27
N VAL A 143 -1.65 29.85 11.64
CA VAL A 143 -0.50 30.78 11.63
C VAL A 143 -0.82 32.07 10.88
N LEU A 144 -1.53 31.98 9.75
CA LEU A 144 -1.95 33.15 8.98
C LEU A 144 -2.95 34.03 9.75
N GLY A 145 -3.89 33.39 10.46
CA GLY A 145 -4.86 34.09 11.34
C GLY A 145 -4.18 34.80 12.51
N PHE A 146 -3.15 34.20 13.11
CA PHE A 146 -2.40 34.82 14.19
C PHE A 146 -1.56 36.03 13.73
N ALA A 147 -0.93 35.89 12.55
CA ALA A 147 -0.16 36.99 11.95
C ALA A 147 -1.04 38.18 11.57
N ALA A 148 -2.23 37.93 10.99
CA ALA A 148 -3.19 38.99 10.65
C ALA A 148 -3.76 39.67 11.92
N GLY A 149 -4.05 38.92 12.97
CA GLY A 149 -4.52 39.43 14.26
C GLY A 149 -3.46 40.32 14.95
N ALA A 150 -2.20 39.89 14.95
CA ALA A 150 -1.09 40.66 15.51
C ALA A 150 -0.85 41.96 14.75
N ALA A 151 -0.95 41.96 13.42
CA ALA A 151 -0.82 43.15 12.58
C ALA A 151 -1.96 44.16 12.83
N ALA A 152 -3.19 43.68 12.94
CA ALA A 152 -4.36 44.49 13.26
C ALA A 152 -4.25 45.10 14.66
N PHE A 153 -3.81 44.34 15.65
CA PHE A 153 -3.55 44.86 17.00
C PHE A 153 -2.49 45.96 17.00
N TRP A 154 -1.40 45.77 16.26
CA TRP A 154 -0.31 46.74 16.15
C TRP A 154 -0.75 48.07 15.50
N LEU A 155 -1.59 48.01 14.47
CA LEU A 155 -2.11 49.16 13.73
C LEU A 155 -3.18 49.96 14.52
N LEU A 156 -4.02 49.25 15.30
CA LEU A 156 -5.16 49.90 15.99
C LEU A 156 -4.82 50.33 17.42
N VAL A 157 -4.03 49.58 18.15
CA VAL A 157 -3.78 49.83 19.58
C VAL A 157 -2.61 50.76 19.81
N LEU A 158 -1.54 50.69 19.01
CA LEU A 158 -0.37 51.55 19.19
C LEU A 158 -0.62 53.04 18.95
N PRO A 159 -1.41 53.48 17.94
CA PRO A 159 -1.73 54.90 17.79
C PRO A 159 -2.67 55.42 18.88
N ALA A 160 -3.59 54.57 19.40
CA ALA A 160 -4.49 54.95 20.47
C ALA A 160 -3.74 55.21 21.79
N VAL A 161 -2.79 54.37 22.15
CA VAL A 161 -1.97 54.52 23.37
C VAL A 161 -1.03 55.71 23.27
N LYS A 162 -0.55 56.08 22.07
CA LYS A 162 0.30 57.28 21.90
C LYS A 162 -0.47 58.57 22.09
N GLN A 163 -1.75 58.65 21.79
CA GLN A 163 -2.56 59.85 21.97
C GLN A 163 -2.85 60.14 23.44
N ASP A 164 -2.94 59.14 24.30
CA ASP A 164 -3.20 59.33 25.72
C ASP A 164 -1.93 59.76 26.51
N ILE A 165 -0.74 59.61 25.98
CA ILE A 165 0.52 60.00 26.63
C ILE A 165 0.87 61.46 26.38
N TYR A 166 0.27 62.12 25.38
CA TYR A 166 0.54 63.54 25.03
C TYR A 166 -0.59 64.51 25.41
N ARG A 167 -1.50 64.10 26.27
CA ARG A 167 -2.54 64.93 26.87
C ARG A 167 -2.28 65.02 28.41
#